data_b4d10e183b1dd077f3253a074519f3b0
#
_entry.id   b4d10e183b1dd077f3253a074519f3b0
#
_cell.length_a   1.000
_cell.length_b   1.000
_cell.length_c   1.000
_cell.angle_alpha   90.00
_cell.angle_beta   90.00
_cell.angle_gamma   90.00
#
_symmetry.space_group_name_H-M   'P 1'
#
loop_
_entity.id
_entity.type
_entity.pdbx_description
1 polymer ?
#
loop_
_entity_poly.entity_id
_entity_poly.type
_entity_poly.pdbx_seq_one_letter_code
_entity_poly.pdbx_strand_id
1 'polypeptide(L)'
;MVERFYLGHSCELIESVRKWELKMQGRYNIDLINPFKGNKFENMEELKELKTRKKLLAYMKTLSDETNEKIVTYDLELLRKCDGVVALFNNPSVGTAMEIFAGAYLYRIPVYVICRNYIHHPWIAHLCWVSGGGAFTSRKKFEEYLTKLGLRRY
;
A
#
# COMPACT_ATOMS: atom_id res chain seq x y z
N MET A 1 16.35 12.75 -8.02
CA MET A 1 15.94 11.32 -8.17
C MET A 1 14.50 11.22 -7.69
N VAL A 2 13.66 10.45 -8.35
CA VAL A 2 12.25 10.25 -7.92
C VAL A 2 12.22 9.00 -7.06
N GLU A 3 11.74 9.11 -5.82
CA GLU A 3 11.58 7.96 -4.93
C GLU A 3 10.32 7.16 -5.30
N ARG A 4 10.44 5.84 -5.37
CA ARG A 4 9.37 4.92 -5.77
C ARG A 4 8.84 4.20 -4.54
N PHE A 5 7.58 4.42 -4.23
CA PHE A 5 6.92 3.77 -3.10
C PHE A 5 5.84 2.78 -3.59
N TYR A 6 5.88 1.56 -3.09
CA TYR A 6 4.77 0.64 -3.23
C TYR A 6 3.57 1.16 -2.44
N LEU A 7 2.39 1.23 -3.05
CA LEU A 7 1.18 1.75 -2.43
C LEU A 7 0.25 0.60 -1.99
N GLY A 8 0.39 0.17 -0.74
CA GLY A 8 -0.44 -0.87 -0.14
C GLY A 8 -1.78 -0.32 0.35
N HIS A 9 -2.87 -0.96 -0.05
CA HIS A 9 -4.22 -0.65 0.42
C HIS A 9 -5.20 -1.79 0.15
N SER A 10 -6.35 -1.79 0.84
CA SER A 10 -7.40 -2.77 0.60
C SER A 10 -8.12 -2.53 -0.74
N CYS A 11 -8.67 -3.60 -1.33
CA CYS A 11 -9.47 -3.52 -2.57
C CYS A 11 -10.67 -2.57 -2.44
N GLU A 12 -11.25 -2.44 -1.25
CA GLU A 12 -12.41 -1.57 -0.99
C GLU A 12 -12.10 -0.08 -1.20
N LEU A 13 -10.81 0.30 -1.24
CA LEU A 13 -10.36 1.68 -1.33
C LEU A 13 -9.85 2.10 -2.73
N ILE A 14 -9.92 1.23 -3.74
CA ILE A 14 -9.30 1.45 -5.07
C ILE A 14 -9.59 2.85 -5.62
N GLU A 15 -10.85 3.29 -5.68
CA GLU A 15 -11.22 4.58 -6.25
C GLU A 15 -10.73 5.77 -5.41
N SER A 16 -10.90 5.71 -4.09
CA SER A 16 -10.52 6.82 -3.20
C SER A 16 -9.00 6.98 -3.11
N VAL A 17 -8.29 5.87 -3.17
CA VAL A 17 -6.82 5.84 -3.17
C VAL A 17 -6.29 6.39 -4.48
N ARG A 18 -6.91 6.07 -5.62
CA ARG A 18 -6.46 6.57 -6.92
C ARG A 18 -6.46 8.11 -7.00
N LYS A 19 -7.47 8.77 -6.46
CA LYS A 19 -7.53 10.24 -6.39
C LYS A 19 -6.39 10.81 -5.55
N TRP A 20 -6.12 10.22 -4.40
CA TRP A 20 -5.03 10.64 -3.53
C TRP A 20 -3.66 10.37 -4.17
N GLU A 21 -3.45 9.22 -4.77
CA GLU A 21 -2.24 8.85 -5.50
C GLU A 21 -1.87 9.90 -6.56
N LEU A 22 -2.81 10.25 -7.42
CA LEU A 22 -2.61 11.27 -8.46
C LEU A 22 -2.25 12.64 -7.88
N LYS A 23 -2.94 13.04 -6.80
CA LYS A 23 -2.62 14.28 -6.07
C LYS A 23 -1.19 14.25 -5.53
N MET A 24 -0.77 13.13 -4.94
CA MET A 24 0.56 12.98 -4.34
C MET A 24 1.67 13.05 -5.40
N GLN A 25 1.54 12.31 -6.48
CA GLN A 25 2.51 12.33 -7.59
C GLN A 25 2.58 13.70 -8.29
N GLY A 26 1.50 14.47 -8.29
CA GLY A 26 1.50 15.85 -8.81
C GLY A 26 2.19 16.85 -7.89
N ARG A 27 2.20 16.62 -6.57
CA ARG A 27 2.72 17.57 -5.57
C ARG A 27 4.12 17.25 -5.06
N TYR A 28 4.50 15.99 -5.11
CA TYR A 28 5.75 15.49 -4.54
C TYR A 28 6.59 14.77 -5.61
N ASN A 29 7.89 14.78 -5.42
CA ASN A 29 8.82 14.09 -6.30
C ASN A 29 8.91 12.59 -5.94
N ILE A 30 7.76 11.93 -5.98
CA ILE A 30 7.58 10.52 -5.69
C ILE A 30 6.79 9.84 -6.80
N ASP A 31 6.99 8.54 -6.95
CA ASP A 31 6.18 7.66 -7.80
C ASP A 31 5.50 6.60 -6.92
N LEU A 32 4.17 6.61 -6.87
CA LEU A 32 3.39 5.63 -6.12
C LEU A 32 3.01 4.47 -7.01
N ILE A 33 3.63 3.32 -6.79
CA ILE A 33 3.39 2.08 -7.52
C ILE A 33 2.18 1.38 -6.93
N ASN A 34 1.03 1.58 -7.56
CA ASN A 34 -0.24 0.99 -7.12
C ASN A 34 -0.43 -0.38 -7.77
N PRO A 35 -0.47 -1.49 -6.99
CA PRO A 35 -0.61 -2.84 -7.50
C PRO A 35 -1.92 -3.08 -8.25
N PHE A 36 -2.95 -2.29 -8.00
CA PHE A 36 -4.24 -2.39 -8.68
C PHE A 36 -4.29 -1.71 -10.05
N LYS A 37 -3.20 -1.14 -10.54
CA LYS A 37 -3.10 -0.61 -11.91
C LYS A 37 -2.79 -1.69 -12.96
N GLY A 38 -2.25 -2.83 -12.55
CA GLY A 38 -1.91 -3.93 -13.43
C GLY A 38 -3.03 -4.97 -13.54
N ASN A 39 -2.81 -5.97 -14.39
CA ASN A 39 -3.72 -7.13 -14.55
C ASN A 39 -3.49 -8.18 -13.46
N LYS A 40 -3.51 -7.73 -12.21
CA LYS A 40 -3.32 -8.58 -11.03
C LYS A 40 -4.46 -9.60 -10.87
N PHE A 41 -5.66 -9.18 -11.24
CA PHE A 41 -6.86 -10.00 -11.22
C PHE A 41 -7.44 -10.09 -12.62
N GLU A 42 -7.99 -11.23 -12.99
CA GLU A 42 -8.58 -11.46 -14.30
C GLU A 42 -9.75 -10.51 -14.60
N ASN A 43 -10.47 -10.06 -13.55
CA ASN A 43 -11.62 -9.16 -13.63
C ASN A 43 -11.47 -7.94 -12.71
N MET A 44 -10.57 -7.02 -13.07
CA MET A 44 -10.38 -5.79 -12.29
C MET A 44 -11.66 -4.92 -12.18
N GLU A 45 -12.52 -4.93 -13.21
CA GLU A 45 -13.80 -4.21 -13.16
C GLU A 45 -14.76 -4.84 -12.15
N GLU A 46 -14.79 -6.17 -12.05
CA GLU A 46 -15.58 -6.89 -11.05
C GLU A 46 -15.12 -6.57 -9.62
N LEU A 47 -13.80 -6.45 -9.40
CA LEU A 47 -13.26 -6.04 -8.10
C LEU A 47 -13.71 -4.65 -7.67
N LYS A 48 -13.82 -3.71 -8.59
CA LYS A 48 -14.31 -2.34 -8.31
C LYS A 48 -15.76 -2.35 -7.81
N GLU A 49 -16.55 -3.35 -8.24
CA GLU A 49 -17.94 -3.54 -7.78
C GLU A 49 -18.05 -4.23 -6.42
N LEU A 50 -16.96 -4.86 -5.92
CA LEU A 50 -16.92 -5.55 -4.63
C LEU A 50 -16.73 -4.55 -3.46
N LYS A 51 -17.67 -3.63 -3.30
CA LYS A 51 -17.61 -2.53 -2.33
C LYS A 51 -17.72 -2.96 -0.86
N THR A 52 -17.97 -4.22 -0.58
CA THR A 52 -18.09 -4.73 0.78
C THR A 52 -17.12 -5.87 1.05
N ARG A 53 -16.60 -5.92 2.29
CA ARG A 53 -15.72 -7.01 2.74
C ARG A 53 -16.34 -8.39 2.52
N LYS A 54 -17.64 -8.52 2.74
CA LYS A 54 -18.38 -9.79 2.55
C LYS A 54 -18.32 -10.27 1.09
N LYS A 55 -18.57 -9.38 0.13
CA LYS A 55 -18.48 -9.70 -1.31
C LYS A 55 -17.04 -10.04 -1.71
N LEU A 56 -16.08 -9.28 -1.25
CA LEU A 56 -14.66 -9.53 -1.50
C LEU A 56 -14.22 -10.90 -0.98
N LEU A 57 -14.58 -11.27 0.25
CA LEU A 57 -14.27 -12.58 0.81
C LEU A 57 -14.95 -13.72 0.07
N ALA A 58 -16.18 -13.52 -0.41
CA ALA A 58 -16.87 -14.48 -1.24
C ALA A 58 -16.15 -14.69 -2.60
N TYR A 59 -15.71 -13.60 -3.24
CA TYR A 59 -14.92 -13.65 -4.47
C TYR A 59 -13.58 -14.39 -4.26
N MET A 60 -12.86 -14.10 -3.18
CA MET A 60 -11.59 -14.74 -2.88
C MET A 60 -11.69 -16.26 -2.74
N LYS A 61 -12.85 -16.79 -2.29
CA LYS A 61 -13.10 -18.24 -2.23
C LYS A 61 -13.17 -18.91 -3.60
N THR A 62 -13.37 -18.15 -4.66
CA THR A 62 -13.44 -18.67 -6.04
C THR A 62 -12.10 -18.71 -6.75
N LEU A 63 -11.05 -18.10 -6.15
CA LEU A 63 -9.72 -18.06 -6.74
C LEU A 63 -9.02 -19.40 -6.68
N SER A 64 -8.39 -19.80 -7.78
CA SER A 64 -7.54 -20.99 -7.84
C SER A 64 -6.19 -20.76 -7.16
N ASP A 65 -5.48 -21.81 -6.79
CA ASP A 65 -4.14 -21.72 -6.23
C ASP A 65 -3.17 -21.03 -7.19
N GLU A 66 -3.28 -21.31 -8.49
CA GLU A 66 -2.50 -20.64 -9.53
C GLU A 66 -2.77 -19.13 -9.58
N THR A 67 -4.02 -18.71 -9.45
CA THR A 67 -4.37 -17.29 -9.40
C THR A 67 -3.84 -16.63 -8.13
N ASN A 68 -3.93 -17.31 -6.98
CA ASN A 68 -3.36 -16.84 -5.72
C ASN A 68 -1.84 -16.65 -5.82
N GLU A 69 -1.11 -17.61 -6.40
CA GLU A 69 0.32 -17.52 -6.64
C GLU A 69 0.67 -16.32 -7.54
N LYS A 70 -0.05 -16.12 -8.65
CA LYS A 70 0.16 -14.96 -9.54
C LYS A 70 -0.03 -13.63 -8.82
N ILE A 71 -1.06 -13.50 -7.98
CA ILE A 71 -1.32 -12.27 -7.21
C ILE A 71 -0.16 -11.98 -6.26
N VAL A 72 0.23 -12.96 -5.45
CA VAL A 72 1.31 -12.80 -4.45
C VAL A 72 2.64 -12.50 -5.13
N THR A 73 2.99 -13.26 -6.17
CA THR A 73 4.24 -13.06 -6.92
C THR A 73 4.30 -11.67 -7.54
N TYR A 74 3.19 -11.21 -8.14
CA TYR A 74 3.10 -9.88 -8.72
C TYR A 74 3.35 -8.77 -7.68
N ASP A 75 2.71 -8.86 -6.50
CA ASP A 75 2.90 -7.88 -5.43
C ASP A 75 4.35 -7.86 -4.91
N LEU A 76 4.95 -9.03 -4.71
CA LEU A 76 6.33 -9.14 -4.25
C LEU A 76 7.35 -8.62 -5.28
N GLU A 77 7.10 -8.83 -6.57
CA GLU A 77 7.95 -8.30 -7.64
C GLU A 77 7.87 -6.77 -7.73
N LEU A 78 6.68 -6.18 -7.53
CA LEU A 78 6.53 -4.73 -7.48
C LEU A 78 7.23 -4.15 -6.25
N LEU A 79 7.03 -4.75 -5.07
CA LEU A 79 7.68 -4.35 -3.82
C LEU A 79 9.20 -4.31 -3.96
N ARG A 80 9.80 -5.34 -4.55
CA ARG A 80 11.25 -5.43 -4.76
C ARG A 80 11.84 -4.30 -5.60
N LYS A 81 11.03 -3.65 -6.43
CA LYS A 81 11.44 -2.55 -7.31
C LYS A 81 11.23 -1.16 -6.70
N CYS A 82 10.79 -1.10 -5.44
CA CYS A 82 10.46 0.13 -4.75
C CYS A 82 11.52 0.50 -3.71
N ASP A 83 11.62 1.79 -3.43
CA ASP A 83 12.53 2.35 -2.41
C ASP A 83 11.89 2.37 -1.02
N GLY A 84 10.58 2.12 -0.94
CA GLY A 84 9.81 2.06 0.30
C GLY A 84 8.37 1.60 0.09
N VAL A 85 7.64 1.47 1.19
CA VAL A 85 6.22 1.13 1.21
C VAL A 85 5.44 2.26 1.85
N VAL A 86 4.34 2.68 1.22
CA VAL A 86 3.31 3.52 1.83
C VAL A 86 2.02 2.71 1.93
N ALA A 87 1.58 2.41 3.13
CA ALA A 87 0.41 1.59 3.38
C ALA A 87 -0.74 2.40 3.99
N LEU A 88 -1.90 2.36 3.34
CA LEU A 88 -3.15 2.92 3.87
C LEU A 88 -3.87 1.83 4.67
N PHE A 89 -3.82 1.92 6.00
CA PHE A 89 -4.18 0.85 6.92
C PHE A 89 -5.34 1.19 7.87
N ASN A 90 -6.15 2.18 7.53
CA ASN A 90 -7.38 2.48 8.29
C ASN A 90 -8.45 1.38 8.12
N ASN A 91 -8.44 0.71 6.98
CA ASN A 91 -9.25 -0.47 6.69
C ASN A 91 -8.30 -1.66 6.45
N PRO A 92 -7.86 -2.34 7.52
CA PRO A 92 -6.83 -3.36 7.43
C PRO A 92 -7.24 -4.52 6.53
N SER A 93 -6.34 -4.96 5.67
CA SER A 93 -6.47 -6.17 4.89
C SER A 93 -5.28 -7.10 5.10
N VAL A 94 -5.48 -8.39 4.90
CA VAL A 94 -4.40 -9.40 5.02
C VAL A 94 -3.27 -9.08 4.03
N GLY A 95 -3.61 -8.77 2.77
CA GLY A 95 -2.61 -8.41 1.74
C GLY A 95 -1.74 -7.23 2.17
N THR A 96 -2.36 -6.12 2.58
CA THR A 96 -1.62 -4.94 3.02
C THR A 96 -0.74 -5.22 4.26
N ALA A 97 -1.21 -6.04 5.20
CA ALA A 97 -0.38 -6.46 6.33
C ALA A 97 0.86 -7.26 5.89
N MET A 98 0.68 -8.18 4.93
CA MET A 98 1.79 -8.95 4.37
C MET A 98 2.78 -8.10 3.57
N GLU A 99 2.30 -7.10 2.83
CA GLU A 99 3.12 -6.13 2.09
C GLU A 99 3.96 -5.26 3.05
N ILE A 100 3.39 -4.81 4.16
CA ILE A 100 4.10 -4.11 5.24
C ILE A 100 5.22 -4.99 5.81
N PHE A 101 4.90 -6.25 6.11
CA PHE A 101 5.89 -7.20 6.62
C PHE A 101 6.98 -7.49 5.60
N ALA A 102 6.63 -7.76 4.35
CA ALA A 102 7.59 -8.04 3.29
C ALA A 102 8.53 -6.85 3.05
N GLY A 103 8.00 -5.62 3.02
CA GLY A 103 8.80 -4.41 2.90
C GLY A 103 9.85 -4.31 4.00
N ALA A 104 9.43 -4.49 5.27
CA ALA A 104 10.33 -4.34 6.42
C ALA A 104 11.36 -5.47 6.56
N TYR A 105 10.95 -6.74 6.38
CA TYR A 105 11.80 -7.89 6.69
C TYR A 105 12.43 -8.57 5.48
N LEU A 106 11.72 -8.68 4.36
CA LEU A 106 12.26 -9.35 3.17
C LEU A 106 13.12 -8.39 2.33
N TYR A 107 12.62 -7.18 2.11
CA TYR A 107 13.30 -6.22 1.24
C TYR A 107 14.08 -5.15 1.99
N ARG A 108 13.87 -5.01 3.32
CA ARG A 108 14.54 -4.05 4.20
C ARG A 108 14.45 -2.60 3.68
N ILE A 109 13.29 -2.25 3.19
CA ILE A 109 12.96 -0.89 2.72
C ILE A 109 12.07 -0.18 3.74
N PRO A 110 12.14 1.16 3.84
CA PRO A 110 11.32 1.93 4.77
C PRO A 110 9.83 1.69 4.57
N VAL A 111 9.10 1.47 5.67
CA VAL A 111 7.66 1.26 5.67
C VAL A 111 6.96 2.42 6.37
N TYR A 112 6.11 3.11 5.65
CA TYR A 112 5.30 4.23 6.12
C TYR A 112 3.84 3.81 6.19
N VAL A 113 3.28 3.74 7.41
CA VAL A 113 1.90 3.31 7.62
C VAL A 113 1.02 4.50 7.98
N ILE A 114 -0.04 4.70 7.22
CA ILE A 114 -1.03 5.74 7.48
C ILE A 114 -2.28 5.08 8.06
N CYS A 115 -2.49 5.23 9.37
CA CYS A 115 -3.65 4.69 10.06
C CYS A 115 -3.95 5.49 11.33
N ARG A 116 -5.24 5.58 11.68
CA ARG A 116 -5.67 6.29 12.88
C ARG A 116 -5.55 5.43 14.15
N ASN A 117 -5.99 4.18 14.05
CA ASN A 117 -6.25 3.33 15.22
C ASN A 117 -5.13 2.33 15.53
N TYR A 118 -4.26 2.03 14.56
CA TYR A 118 -3.28 0.94 14.66
C TYR A 118 -1.83 1.39 14.82
N ILE A 119 -1.56 2.70 14.93
CA ILE A 119 -0.17 3.22 15.03
C ILE A 119 0.58 2.70 16.25
N HIS A 120 -0.13 2.34 17.32
CA HIS A 120 0.43 1.78 18.56
C HIS A 120 0.33 0.26 18.63
N HIS A 121 -0.23 -0.39 17.61
CA HIS A 121 -0.24 -1.85 17.56
C HIS A 121 1.21 -2.37 17.48
N PRO A 122 1.62 -3.34 18.33
CA PRO A 122 3.03 -3.77 18.41
C PRO A 122 3.66 -4.11 17.07
N TRP A 123 2.95 -4.82 16.20
CA TRP A 123 3.44 -5.15 14.86
C TRP A 123 3.67 -3.92 13.99
N ILE A 124 2.72 -3.00 13.94
CA ILE A 124 2.82 -1.79 13.10
C ILE A 124 3.95 -0.89 13.61
N ALA A 125 3.97 -0.61 14.91
CA ALA A 125 5.02 0.20 15.51
C ALA A 125 6.41 -0.39 15.29
N HIS A 126 6.57 -1.72 15.49
CA HIS A 126 7.83 -2.41 15.31
C HIS A 126 8.29 -2.42 13.84
N LEU A 127 7.40 -2.75 12.89
CA LEU A 127 7.74 -2.82 11.47
C LEU A 127 8.14 -1.45 10.92
N CYS A 128 7.45 -0.37 11.30
CA CYS A 128 7.84 0.98 10.94
C CYS A 128 9.21 1.34 11.51
N TRP A 129 9.46 1.01 12.80
CA TRP A 129 10.74 1.33 13.46
C TRP A 129 11.90 0.55 12.85
N VAL A 130 11.80 -0.77 12.72
CA VAL A 130 12.91 -1.63 12.25
C VAL A 130 13.28 -1.36 10.79
N SER A 131 12.31 -0.92 9.98
CA SER A 131 12.53 -0.56 8.57
C SER A 131 13.11 0.85 8.37
N GLY A 132 13.15 1.68 9.43
CA GLY A 132 13.52 3.09 9.31
C GLY A 132 12.43 3.99 8.72
N GLY A 133 11.19 3.50 8.66
CA GLY A 133 10.02 4.25 8.22
C GLY A 133 9.31 5.00 9.34
N GLY A 134 7.98 5.03 9.30
CA GLY A 134 7.19 5.74 10.31
C GLY A 134 5.69 5.48 10.21
N ALA A 135 4.96 5.80 11.29
CA ALA A 135 3.51 5.70 11.34
C ALA A 135 2.87 7.10 11.46
N PHE A 136 1.80 7.32 10.71
CA PHE A 136 1.11 8.59 10.61
C PHE A 136 -0.38 8.43 10.85
N THR A 137 -0.96 9.31 11.66
CA THR A 137 -2.39 9.26 11.98
C THR A 137 -3.29 9.73 10.84
N SER A 138 -2.72 10.39 9.81
CA SER A 138 -3.48 10.88 8.67
C SER A 138 -2.59 11.06 7.43
N ARG A 139 -3.23 11.08 6.26
CA ARG A 139 -2.57 11.43 4.98
C ARG A 139 -1.91 12.81 5.05
N LYS A 140 -2.53 13.77 5.72
CA LYS A 140 -1.98 15.13 5.89
C LYS A 140 -0.65 15.11 6.64
N LYS A 141 -0.55 14.34 7.72
CA LYS A 141 0.73 14.22 8.47
C LYS A 141 1.83 13.54 7.65
N PHE A 142 1.48 12.58 6.83
CA PHE A 142 2.43 12.01 5.88
C PHE A 142 2.87 13.01 4.81
N GLU A 143 1.96 13.81 4.26
CA GLU A 143 2.28 14.91 3.32
C GLU A 143 3.22 15.96 3.96
N GLU A 144 2.98 16.33 5.22
CA GLU A 144 3.87 17.22 5.99
C GLU A 144 5.26 16.62 6.18
N TYR A 145 5.36 15.32 6.42
CA TYR A 145 6.63 14.61 6.51
C TYR A 145 7.41 14.64 5.18
N LEU A 146 6.75 14.34 4.05
CA LEU A 146 7.39 14.44 2.73
C LEU A 146 7.88 15.86 2.42
N THR A 147 7.13 16.87 2.86
CA THR A 147 7.55 18.28 2.72
C THR A 147 8.82 18.57 3.52
N LYS A 148 8.93 18.05 4.76
CA LYS A 148 10.14 18.18 5.58
C LYS A 148 11.35 17.47 4.99
N LEU A 149 11.14 16.38 4.25
CA LEU A 149 12.19 15.68 3.51
C LEU A 149 12.63 16.41 2.22
N GLY A 150 12.01 17.55 1.90
CA GLY A 150 12.33 18.31 0.68
C GLY A 150 11.81 17.67 -0.62
N LEU A 151 10.87 16.72 -0.53
CA LEU A 151 10.33 16.01 -1.70
C LEU A 151 9.19 16.77 -2.40
N ARG A 152 8.79 17.94 -1.90
CA ARG A 152 7.76 18.76 -2.53
C ARG A 152 8.27 19.35 -3.84
N ARG A 153 7.46 19.23 -4.90
CA ARG A 153 7.71 19.93 -6.18
C ARG A 153 7.40 21.42 -6.01
N TYR A 154 8.22 22.25 -6.63
CA TYR A 154 8.04 23.71 -6.68
C TYR A 154 7.18 24.11 -7.87
#